data_d396432b774872e1942c7eae9a3a9c96
#
_entry.id   d396432b774872e1942c7eae9a3a9c96
#
_cell.length_a   1.000
_cell.length_b   1.000
_cell.length_c   1.000
_cell.angle_alpha   90.00
_cell.angle_beta   90.00
_cell.angle_gamma   90.00
#
_symmetry.space_group_name_H-M   'P 1'
#
loop_
_entity.id
_entity.type
_entity.pdbx_description
1 polymer ?
#
loop_
_entity_poly.entity_id
_entity_poly.type
_entity_poly.pdbx_seq_one_letter_code
_entity_poly.pdbx_strand_id
1 'polypeptide(L)'
;VTLGQFEAGGGWEAQIRQYVRKKYRQDLAGLAGVDPEALAGLFRGELLPGRPYATIRWVLRVAPFRPLELFLLFDQDPEFGTDLRVFYARKSLAMPTEDAYVFAWDYVALLARYGRGAFSLTNAGPGPEWLLFSDFAPEGAGPMQDVSLGAREEILEKVEPEVVEVAVRRMDCGSFARREGSWEVMWPLLGDLAFRFRYGPAGSEMAFDSHGARKYGPEFLMSFAWLYINGLLRECRQVDETLPQLSRYF
;
A
#
# COMPACT_ATOMS: atom_id res chain seq x y z
N VAL A 1 -1.94 -7.19 17.04
CA VAL A 1 -0.61 -6.72 17.46
C VAL A 1 -0.41 -5.27 17.06
N THR A 2 0.50 -4.55 17.70
CA THR A 2 0.92 -3.21 17.30
C THR A 2 2.25 -3.27 16.54
N LEU A 3 2.63 -2.17 15.88
CA LEU A 3 3.90 -2.10 15.16
C LEU A 3 5.11 -2.32 16.09
N GLY A 4 5.01 -1.91 17.36
CA GLY A 4 6.04 -2.14 18.38
C GLY A 4 6.35 -3.61 18.68
N GLN A 5 5.51 -4.54 18.22
CA GLN A 5 5.71 -5.98 18.35
C GLN A 5 6.43 -6.62 17.15
N PHE A 6 6.65 -5.84 16.09
CA PHE A 6 7.55 -6.22 15.01
C PHE A 6 9.02 -6.06 15.43
N GLU A 7 9.93 -6.71 14.72
CA GLU A 7 11.36 -6.57 14.94
C GLU A 7 11.78 -5.09 14.86
N ALA A 8 12.36 -4.53 15.93
CA ALA A 8 12.74 -3.11 16.04
C ALA A 8 11.61 -2.08 15.82
N GLY A 9 10.33 -2.49 15.90
CA GLY A 9 9.18 -1.66 15.55
C GLY A 9 8.82 -0.54 16.53
N GLY A 10 9.38 -0.50 17.75
CA GLY A 10 8.97 0.46 18.79
C GLY A 10 9.15 1.93 18.41
N GLY A 11 10.25 2.27 17.74
CA GLY A 11 10.51 3.63 17.25
C GLY A 11 9.50 4.05 16.17
N TRP A 12 9.21 3.15 15.25
CA TRP A 12 8.25 3.36 14.17
C TRP A 12 6.80 3.54 14.67
N GLU A 13 6.41 2.76 15.69
CA GLU A 13 5.10 2.94 16.33
C GLU A 13 4.97 4.32 16.97
N ALA A 14 6.00 4.77 17.69
CA ALA A 14 6.01 6.10 18.31
C ALA A 14 5.88 7.21 17.24
N GLN A 15 6.51 7.03 16.09
CA GLN A 15 6.46 7.96 14.98
C GLN A 15 5.05 8.06 14.38
N ILE A 16 4.39 6.93 14.08
CA ILE A 16 2.98 6.92 13.61
C ILE A 16 2.08 7.64 14.61
N ARG A 17 2.20 7.33 15.90
CA ARG A 17 1.42 8.00 16.96
C ARG A 17 1.65 9.51 16.99
N GLN A 18 2.89 9.95 16.78
CA GLN A 18 3.22 11.37 16.72
C GLN A 18 2.55 12.05 15.51
N TYR A 19 2.54 11.40 14.34
CA TYR A 19 1.87 11.95 13.15
C TYR A 19 0.37 12.05 13.35
N VAL A 20 -0.27 11.01 13.85
CA VAL A 20 -1.70 11.03 14.15
C VAL A 20 -2.05 12.18 15.12
N ARG A 21 -1.30 12.30 16.21
CA ARG A 21 -1.64 13.26 17.28
C ARG A 21 -1.22 14.69 17.03
N LYS A 22 -0.16 14.92 16.25
CA LYS A 22 0.38 16.27 16.00
C LYS A 22 0.12 16.73 14.58
N LYS A 23 0.60 15.97 13.57
CA LYS A 23 0.57 16.41 12.18
C LYS A 23 -0.83 16.35 11.58
N TYR A 24 -1.56 15.27 11.83
CA TYR A 24 -2.84 14.99 11.17
C TYR A 24 -4.08 15.15 12.07
N ARG A 25 -3.92 15.62 13.30
CA ARG A 25 -5.02 15.69 14.26
C ARG A 25 -6.26 16.43 13.74
N GLN A 26 -6.06 17.57 13.11
CA GLN A 26 -7.17 18.38 12.58
C GLN A 26 -7.81 17.71 11.36
N ASP A 27 -7.00 17.20 10.45
CA ASP A 27 -7.47 16.53 9.26
C ASP A 27 -8.27 15.27 9.60
N LEU A 28 -7.77 14.46 10.53
CA LEU A 28 -8.45 13.24 11.01
C LEU A 28 -9.77 13.54 11.73
N ALA A 29 -9.90 14.69 12.36
CA ALA A 29 -11.18 15.08 12.99
C ALA A 29 -12.32 15.17 11.95
N GLY A 30 -12.01 15.54 10.71
CA GLY A 30 -12.97 15.58 9.62
C GLY A 30 -13.55 14.22 9.23
N LEU A 31 -12.87 13.11 9.60
CA LEU A 31 -13.40 11.77 9.37
C LEU A 31 -14.69 11.46 10.14
N ALA A 32 -15.01 12.25 11.17
CA ALA A 32 -16.27 12.12 11.89
C ALA A 32 -17.52 12.34 11.02
N GLY A 33 -17.38 13.13 9.95
CA GLY A 33 -18.45 13.40 8.97
C GLY A 33 -18.39 12.53 7.72
N VAL A 34 -17.42 11.63 7.62
CA VAL A 34 -17.24 10.77 6.45
C VAL A 34 -18.03 9.47 6.62
N ASP A 35 -18.68 9.02 5.57
CA ASP A 35 -19.31 7.70 5.54
C ASP A 35 -18.25 6.59 5.59
N PRO A 36 -18.25 5.75 6.63
CA PRO A 36 -17.27 4.68 6.76
C PRO A 36 -17.36 3.62 5.66
N GLU A 37 -18.54 3.38 5.06
CA GLU A 37 -18.70 2.48 3.92
C GLU A 37 -17.96 3.02 2.67
N ALA A 38 -18.00 4.33 2.48
CA ALA A 38 -17.23 4.96 1.42
C ALA A 38 -15.71 4.79 1.61
N LEU A 39 -15.23 4.86 2.86
CA LEU A 39 -13.83 4.56 3.19
C LEU A 39 -13.50 3.09 2.94
N ALA A 40 -14.37 2.17 3.34
CA ALA A 40 -14.20 0.75 3.08
C ALA A 40 -14.07 0.45 1.59
N GLY A 41 -14.93 1.04 0.77
CA GLY A 41 -14.85 0.95 -0.69
C GLY A 41 -13.52 1.50 -1.25
N LEU A 42 -13.09 2.67 -0.77
CA LEU A 42 -11.84 3.29 -1.21
C LEU A 42 -10.62 2.42 -0.87
N PHE A 43 -10.52 1.93 0.36
CA PHE A 43 -9.39 1.13 0.82
C PHE A 43 -9.51 -0.36 0.45
N ARG A 44 -10.56 -0.76 -0.28
CA ARG A 44 -10.87 -2.18 -0.57
C ARG A 44 -10.89 -3.01 0.71
N GLY A 45 -11.38 -2.40 1.76
CA GLY A 45 -11.43 -2.95 3.12
C GLY A 45 -12.83 -3.41 3.52
N GLU A 46 -12.93 -3.81 4.76
CA GLU A 46 -14.14 -4.30 5.40
C GLU A 46 -14.37 -3.57 6.71
N LEU A 47 -15.57 -3.05 6.93
CA LEU A 47 -15.96 -2.55 8.25
C LEU A 47 -16.28 -3.71 9.18
N LEU A 48 -15.59 -3.75 10.30
CA LEU A 48 -15.84 -4.79 11.29
C LEU A 48 -17.08 -4.48 12.13
N PRO A 49 -17.95 -5.51 12.36
CA PRO A 49 -19.15 -5.39 13.15
C PRO A 49 -18.76 -5.35 14.62
N GLY A 50 -18.56 -4.46 15.32
CA GLY A 50 -18.24 -4.47 16.74
C GLY A 50 -17.35 -3.32 17.15
N ARG A 51 -17.73 -2.72 18.23
CA ARG A 51 -17.03 -1.58 18.81
C ARG A 51 -16.62 -1.95 20.22
N PRO A 52 -15.32 -2.16 20.47
CA PRO A 52 -14.87 -2.53 21.83
C PRO A 52 -15.19 -1.46 22.88
N TYR A 53 -15.35 -0.20 22.45
CA TYR A 53 -15.71 0.93 23.32
C TYR A 53 -16.73 1.83 22.63
N ALA A 54 -17.55 2.53 23.41
CA ALA A 54 -18.60 3.42 22.90
C ALA A 54 -18.08 4.62 22.09
N THR A 55 -16.84 5.04 22.33
CA THR A 55 -16.17 6.14 21.62
C THR A 55 -15.68 5.76 20.22
N ILE A 56 -15.53 4.44 19.94
CA ILE A 56 -15.08 3.97 18.65
C ILE A 56 -16.20 4.13 17.62
N ARG A 57 -15.91 4.88 16.58
CA ARG A 57 -16.83 5.14 15.48
C ARG A 57 -16.85 4.01 14.48
N TRP A 58 -15.67 3.53 14.10
CA TRP A 58 -15.51 2.41 13.19
C TRP A 58 -14.15 1.73 13.33
N VAL A 59 -14.11 0.50 12.89
CA VAL A 59 -12.89 -0.28 12.69
C VAL A 59 -12.88 -0.77 11.26
N LEU A 60 -11.90 -0.33 10.49
CA LEU A 60 -11.70 -0.72 9.10
C LEU A 60 -10.55 -1.73 9.00
N ARG A 61 -10.85 -2.91 8.51
CA ARG A 61 -9.87 -3.94 8.16
C ARG A 61 -9.42 -3.73 6.73
N VAL A 62 -8.12 -3.69 6.50
CA VAL A 62 -7.50 -3.56 5.17
C VAL A 62 -6.45 -4.65 5.00
N ALA A 63 -6.50 -5.38 3.89
CA ALA A 63 -5.56 -6.45 3.58
C ALA A 63 -5.01 -6.25 2.16
N PRO A 64 -3.93 -5.46 2.00
CA PRO A 64 -3.37 -5.14 0.67
C PRO A 64 -2.94 -6.39 -0.08
N PHE A 65 -2.17 -7.25 0.57
CA PHE A 65 -1.76 -8.58 0.11
C PHE A 65 -1.28 -9.44 1.30
N ARG A 66 -1.25 -10.74 1.14
CA ARG A 66 -0.71 -11.64 2.18
C ARG A 66 0.78 -11.42 2.39
N PRO A 67 1.27 -11.46 3.67
CA PRO A 67 0.53 -11.71 4.90
C PRO A 67 -0.02 -10.45 5.58
N LEU A 68 0.08 -9.27 4.96
CA LEU A 68 -0.27 -8.00 5.58
C LEU A 68 -1.78 -7.84 5.76
N GLU A 69 -2.16 -7.50 6.97
CA GLU A 69 -3.53 -7.14 7.35
C GLU A 69 -3.50 -6.12 8.48
N LEU A 70 -4.10 -4.96 8.23
CA LEU A 70 -4.17 -3.84 9.15
C LEU A 70 -5.60 -3.64 9.65
N PHE A 71 -5.71 -3.09 10.84
CA PHE A 71 -6.97 -2.62 11.42
C PHE A 71 -6.81 -1.15 11.79
N LEU A 72 -7.54 -0.29 11.12
CA LEU A 72 -7.58 1.15 11.35
C LEU A 72 -8.78 1.44 12.25
N LEU A 73 -8.50 1.83 13.48
CA LEU A 73 -9.51 2.07 14.50
C LEU A 73 -9.65 3.57 14.72
N PHE A 74 -10.80 4.11 14.36
CA PHE A 74 -11.12 5.52 14.50
C PHE A 74 -11.95 5.72 15.78
N ASP A 75 -11.42 6.55 16.67
CA ASP A 75 -11.98 6.85 17.96
C ASP A 75 -12.34 8.34 18.04
N GLN A 76 -13.50 8.65 18.57
CA GLN A 76 -13.95 10.01 18.81
C GLN A 76 -14.50 10.13 20.22
N ASP A 77 -13.62 10.50 21.13
CA ASP A 77 -13.97 10.73 22.53
C ASP A 77 -14.39 12.19 22.73
N PRO A 78 -15.52 12.45 23.43
CA PRO A 78 -15.98 13.82 23.69
C PRO A 78 -14.99 14.65 24.54
N GLU A 79 -14.21 14.02 25.39
CA GLU A 79 -13.26 14.68 26.31
C GLU A 79 -11.85 14.73 25.70
N PHE A 80 -11.38 13.63 25.10
CA PHE A 80 -10.01 13.51 24.59
C PHE A 80 -9.89 13.82 23.10
N GLY A 81 -11.02 13.94 22.38
CA GLY A 81 -11.06 14.26 20.97
C GLY A 81 -10.87 13.04 20.05
N THR A 82 -10.31 13.27 18.87
CA THR A 82 -10.15 12.27 17.84
C THR A 82 -8.81 11.56 17.95
N ASP A 83 -8.81 10.23 17.86
CA ASP A 83 -7.62 9.39 17.76
C ASP A 83 -7.80 8.35 16.62
N LEU A 84 -6.70 7.99 15.98
CA LEU A 84 -6.63 6.92 15.00
C LEU A 84 -5.52 5.95 15.41
N ARG A 85 -5.89 4.70 15.60
CA ARG A 85 -4.93 3.64 15.99
C ARG A 85 -4.79 2.62 14.89
N VAL A 86 -3.58 2.16 14.68
CA VAL A 86 -3.24 1.13 13.71
C VAL A 86 -2.84 -0.13 14.45
N PHE A 87 -3.49 -1.22 14.11
CA PHE A 87 -3.16 -2.56 14.58
C PHE A 87 -2.95 -3.48 13.39
N TYR A 88 -2.32 -4.62 13.63
CA TYR A 88 -2.03 -5.63 12.61
C TYR A 88 -2.55 -7.00 13.04
N ALA A 89 -2.91 -7.83 12.08
CA ALA A 89 -3.09 -9.25 12.36
C ALA A 89 -1.75 -9.88 12.75
N ARG A 90 -1.78 -10.93 13.57
CA ARG A 90 -0.55 -11.60 14.02
C ARG A 90 0.28 -12.16 12.85
N LYS A 91 -0.38 -12.62 11.78
CA LYS A 91 0.30 -13.10 10.56
C LYS A 91 1.17 -12.04 9.87
N SER A 92 0.85 -10.75 10.05
CA SER A 92 1.61 -9.63 9.49
C SER A 92 3.02 -9.50 10.09
N LEU A 93 3.29 -10.12 11.26
CA LEU A 93 4.63 -10.16 11.86
C LEU A 93 5.68 -10.87 10.97
N ALA A 94 5.25 -11.61 9.96
CA ALA A 94 6.14 -12.21 8.96
C ALA A 94 6.68 -11.19 7.93
N MET A 95 6.12 -9.97 7.90
CA MET A 95 6.60 -8.91 7.02
C MET A 95 7.76 -8.13 7.64
N PRO A 96 8.64 -7.53 6.80
CA PRO A 96 9.57 -6.53 7.28
C PRO A 96 8.85 -5.38 7.97
N THR A 97 9.40 -4.92 9.08
CA THR A 97 8.82 -3.85 9.89
C THR A 97 8.67 -2.55 9.10
N GLU A 98 9.66 -2.24 8.25
CA GLU A 98 9.64 -1.04 7.41
C GLU A 98 8.47 -1.04 6.43
N ASP A 99 8.22 -2.16 5.73
CA ASP A 99 7.08 -2.26 4.83
C ASP A 99 5.76 -2.10 5.58
N ALA A 100 5.61 -2.76 6.73
CA ALA A 100 4.43 -2.63 7.58
C ALA A 100 4.23 -1.18 8.07
N TYR A 101 5.33 -0.49 8.41
CA TYR A 101 5.32 0.92 8.80
C TYR A 101 4.89 1.82 7.64
N VAL A 102 5.48 1.66 6.46
CA VAL A 102 5.18 2.50 5.29
C VAL A 102 3.71 2.33 4.88
N PHE A 103 3.17 1.11 4.86
CA PHE A 103 1.74 0.90 4.62
C PHE A 103 0.87 1.64 5.64
N ALA A 104 1.18 1.52 6.93
CA ALA A 104 0.41 2.23 7.96
C ALA A 104 0.49 3.74 7.80
N TRP A 105 1.68 4.25 7.49
CA TRP A 105 1.89 5.66 7.21
C TRP A 105 1.05 6.15 6.03
N ASP A 106 1.10 5.45 4.91
CA ASP A 106 0.37 5.84 3.70
C ASP A 106 -1.14 5.82 3.92
N TYR A 107 -1.66 4.79 4.62
CA TYR A 107 -3.09 4.74 4.97
C TYR A 107 -3.50 5.84 5.93
N VAL A 108 -2.69 6.17 6.94
CA VAL A 108 -2.95 7.29 7.85
C VAL A 108 -2.94 8.62 7.10
N ALA A 109 -1.97 8.82 6.19
CA ALA A 109 -1.88 10.02 5.37
C ALA A 109 -3.08 10.17 4.42
N LEU A 110 -3.53 9.07 3.80
CA LEU A 110 -4.73 9.06 2.97
C LEU A 110 -5.99 9.39 3.75
N LEU A 111 -6.17 8.79 4.94
CA LEU A 111 -7.29 9.10 5.81
C LEU A 111 -7.30 10.58 6.21
N ALA A 112 -6.14 11.14 6.54
CA ALA A 112 -6.03 12.56 6.85
C ALA A 112 -6.42 13.45 5.66
N ARG A 113 -5.94 13.13 4.45
CA ARG A 113 -6.33 13.84 3.22
C ARG A 113 -7.84 13.73 2.96
N TYR A 114 -8.42 12.57 3.26
CA TYR A 114 -9.85 12.32 3.15
C TYR A 114 -10.65 13.16 4.13
N GLY A 115 -10.26 13.16 5.40
CA GLY A 115 -10.88 13.96 6.45
C GLY A 115 -10.82 15.46 6.18
N ARG A 116 -9.76 15.94 5.51
CA ARG A 116 -9.63 17.33 5.06
C ARG A 116 -10.50 17.67 3.84
N GLY A 117 -11.19 16.70 3.23
CA GLY A 117 -11.97 16.90 2.02
C GLY A 117 -11.13 17.06 0.74
N ALA A 118 -9.86 16.64 0.76
CA ALA A 118 -8.97 16.74 -0.40
C ALA A 118 -9.32 15.75 -1.54
N PHE A 119 -10.21 14.81 -1.28
CA PHE A 119 -10.73 13.87 -2.27
C PHE A 119 -12.25 13.87 -2.30
N SER A 120 -12.83 13.89 -3.49
CA SER A 120 -14.20 13.42 -3.68
C SER A 120 -14.13 11.98 -4.21
N LEU A 121 -15.00 11.11 -3.70
CA LEU A 121 -15.25 9.81 -4.30
C LEU A 121 -16.04 10.05 -5.59
N THR A 122 -15.38 10.44 -6.65
CA THR A 122 -16.01 10.48 -7.97
C THR A 122 -15.95 9.09 -8.57
N ASN A 123 -17.08 8.59 -9.03
CA ASN A 123 -17.18 7.35 -9.76
C ASN A 123 -16.15 7.32 -10.90
N ALA A 124 -15.47 6.19 -11.04
CA ALA A 124 -14.52 5.97 -12.12
C ALA A 124 -15.17 6.30 -13.47
N GLY A 125 -14.51 7.14 -14.24
CA GLY A 125 -14.86 7.39 -15.64
C GLY A 125 -14.64 6.14 -16.51
N PRO A 126 -14.91 6.22 -17.81
CA PRO A 126 -14.78 5.08 -18.70
C PRO A 126 -13.33 4.57 -18.75
N GLY A 127 -13.16 3.31 -18.45
CA GLY A 127 -12.01 2.40 -18.62
C GLY A 127 -10.59 2.92 -18.35
N PRO A 128 -9.69 2.10 -17.86
CA PRO A 128 -8.36 2.56 -17.48
C PRO A 128 -7.53 2.94 -18.70
N GLU A 129 -7.31 4.24 -18.88
CA GLU A 129 -6.16 4.73 -19.60
C GLU A 129 -4.95 4.58 -18.67
N TRP A 130 -3.90 3.91 -19.12
CA TRP A 130 -2.68 3.70 -18.35
C TRP A 130 -1.69 4.84 -18.61
N LEU A 131 -1.19 5.44 -17.53
CA LEU A 131 -0.10 6.40 -17.55
C LEU A 131 1.17 5.73 -17.05
N LEU A 132 2.24 5.84 -17.81
CA LEU A 132 3.57 5.41 -17.36
C LEU A 132 4.01 6.30 -16.21
N PHE A 133 4.62 5.71 -15.19
CA PHE A 133 5.12 6.48 -14.05
C PHE A 133 6.14 7.55 -14.48
N SER A 134 6.97 7.26 -15.47
CA SER A 134 7.92 8.21 -16.07
C SER A 134 7.28 9.48 -16.62
N ASP A 135 6.02 9.42 -17.05
CA ASP A 135 5.36 10.54 -17.73
C ASP A 135 4.85 11.61 -16.74
N PHE A 136 4.73 11.28 -15.46
CA PHE A 136 4.23 12.19 -14.44
C PHE A 136 5.08 12.24 -13.16
N ALA A 137 6.14 11.46 -13.07
CA ALA A 137 7.07 11.52 -11.95
C ALA A 137 7.76 12.89 -11.92
N PRO A 138 7.98 13.48 -10.73
CA PRO A 138 8.67 14.76 -10.64
C PRO A 138 10.10 14.68 -11.19
N GLU A 139 10.58 15.78 -11.78
CA GLU A 139 11.98 15.90 -12.16
C GLU A 139 12.88 15.60 -10.95
N GLY A 140 13.83 14.66 -11.10
CA GLY A 140 14.71 14.20 -10.02
C GLY A 140 14.23 12.95 -9.28
N ALA A 141 13.02 12.45 -9.51
CA ALA A 141 12.61 11.12 -9.02
C ALA A 141 13.35 10.01 -9.77
N GLY A 142 13.77 10.24 -11.01
CA GLY A 142 14.48 9.26 -11.85
C GLY A 142 15.70 8.65 -11.18
N PRO A 143 16.68 9.41 -10.66
CA PRO A 143 17.88 8.82 -10.05
C PRO A 143 17.57 7.91 -8.84
N MET A 144 16.62 8.27 -7.98
CA MET A 144 16.19 7.41 -6.87
C MET A 144 15.43 6.18 -7.36
N GLN A 145 14.63 6.35 -8.40
CA GLN A 145 13.93 5.26 -9.06
C GLN A 145 14.90 4.28 -9.70
N ASP A 146 15.91 4.77 -10.41
CA ASP A 146 16.92 3.96 -11.07
C ASP A 146 17.75 3.16 -10.06
N VAL A 147 18.18 3.77 -8.96
CA VAL A 147 18.90 3.07 -7.88
C VAL A 147 18.00 2.01 -7.24
N SER A 148 16.76 2.34 -6.99
CA SER A 148 15.80 1.41 -6.39
C SER A 148 15.43 0.27 -7.33
N LEU A 149 15.31 0.53 -8.64
CA LEU A 149 15.10 -0.50 -9.67
C LEU A 149 16.32 -1.40 -9.79
N GLY A 150 17.53 -0.84 -9.88
CA GLY A 150 18.75 -1.62 -10.10
C GLY A 150 18.94 -2.75 -9.06
N ALA A 151 18.63 -2.48 -7.79
CA ALA A 151 18.69 -3.52 -6.75
C ALA A 151 17.66 -4.65 -6.96
N ARG A 152 16.57 -4.39 -7.66
CA ARG A 152 15.49 -5.35 -7.95
C ARG A 152 15.68 -6.05 -9.29
N GLU A 153 16.32 -5.38 -10.24
CA GLU A 153 16.58 -5.92 -11.58
C GLU A 153 17.41 -7.20 -11.52
N GLU A 154 18.39 -7.28 -10.62
CA GLU A 154 19.16 -8.52 -10.45
C GLU A 154 18.29 -9.74 -10.12
N ILE A 155 17.16 -9.54 -9.41
CA ILE A 155 16.20 -10.60 -9.11
C ILE A 155 15.29 -10.82 -10.33
N LEU A 156 14.80 -9.72 -10.93
CA LEU A 156 13.88 -9.74 -12.06
C LEU A 156 14.47 -10.42 -13.28
N GLU A 157 15.77 -10.26 -13.53
CA GLU A 157 16.50 -10.92 -14.62
C GLU A 157 16.58 -12.45 -14.46
N LYS A 158 16.48 -12.95 -13.23
CA LYS A 158 16.64 -14.37 -12.89
C LYS A 158 15.31 -15.08 -12.64
N VAL A 159 14.24 -14.30 -12.44
CA VAL A 159 12.94 -14.87 -12.10
C VAL A 159 12.20 -15.38 -13.32
N GLU A 160 11.80 -16.64 -13.30
CA GLU A 160 10.99 -17.24 -14.35
C GLU A 160 9.51 -16.79 -14.21
N PRO A 161 8.80 -16.59 -15.33
CA PRO A 161 7.39 -16.17 -15.32
C PRO A 161 6.48 -17.10 -14.51
N GLU A 162 6.77 -18.39 -14.46
CA GLU A 162 6.05 -19.39 -13.67
C GLU A 162 6.17 -19.13 -12.18
N VAL A 163 7.34 -18.70 -11.72
CA VAL A 163 7.60 -18.33 -10.32
C VAL A 163 6.79 -17.08 -9.96
N VAL A 164 6.76 -16.08 -10.86
CA VAL A 164 5.96 -14.85 -10.68
C VAL A 164 4.47 -15.18 -10.57
N GLU A 165 3.95 -16.06 -11.43
CA GLU A 165 2.54 -16.47 -11.40
C GLU A 165 2.17 -17.14 -10.07
N VAL A 166 3.03 -18.01 -9.55
CA VAL A 166 2.82 -18.64 -8.24
C VAL A 166 2.90 -17.61 -7.11
N ALA A 167 3.86 -16.70 -7.16
CA ALA A 167 4.03 -15.64 -6.17
C ALA A 167 2.80 -14.71 -6.10
N VAL A 168 2.25 -14.28 -7.24
CA VAL A 168 1.03 -13.45 -7.29
C VAL A 168 -0.16 -14.19 -6.67
N ARG A 169 -0.32 -15.49 -6.94
CA ARG A 169 -1.37 -16.30 -6.29
C ARG A 169 -1.20 -16.39 -4.77
N ARG A 170 0.05 -16.49 -4.29
CA ARG A 170 0.35 -16.54 -2.84
C ARG A 170 0.09 -15.20 -2.15
N MET A 171 0.33 -14.08 -2.83
CA MET A 171 -0.02 -12.75 -2.34
C MET A 171 -1.54 -12.57 -2.16
N ASP A 172 -2.36 -13.42 -2.79
CA ASP A 172 -3.82 -13.38 -2.73
C ASP A 172 -4.41 -12.02 -3.17
N CYS A 173 -3.70 -11.35 -4.06
CA CYS A 173 -4.14 -10.11 -4.69
C CYS A 173 -3.47 -9.93 -6.06
N GLY A 174 -4.17 -9.26 -6.96
CA GLY A 174 -3.68 -9.00 -8.30
C GLY A 174 -3.92 -10.12 -9.30
N SER A 175 -3.48 -9.88 -10.52
CA SER A 175 -3.56 -10.82 -11.64
C SER A 175 -2.23 -10.87 -12.38
N PHE A 176 -1.88 -12.04 -12.89
CA PHE A 176 -0.70 -12.28 -13.70
C PHE A 176 -1.13 -12.53 -15.16
N ALA A 177 -0.36 -11.97 -16.10
CA ALA A 177 -0.51 -12.25 -17.52
C ALA A 177 0.85 -12.44 -18.17
N ARG A 178 0.98 -13.53 -18.95
CA ARG A 178 2.13 -13.74 -19.82
C ARG A 178 1.90 -13.01 -21.14
N ARG A 179 2.92 -12.32 -21.62
CA ARG A 179 2.97 -11.65 -22.91
C ARG A 179 4.14 -12.21 -23.72
N GLU A 180 4.15 -11.98 -25.03
CA GLU A 180 5.27 -12.40 -25.86
C GLU A 180 6.58 -11.74 -25.36
N GLY A 181 7.53 -12.56 -24.89
CA GLY A 181 8.82 -12.12 -24.34
C GLY A 181 8.78 -11.33 -23.03
N SER A 182 7.60 -11.19 -22.38
CA SER A 182 7.45 -10.43 -21.13
C SER A 182 6.38 -11.03 -20.24
N TRP A 183 6.29 -10.54 -19.00
CA TRP A 183 5.17 -10.80 -18.10
C TRP A 183 4.66 -9.51 -17.48
N GLU A 184 3.44 -9.55 -17.00
CA GLU A 184 2.74 -8.41 -16.44
C GLU A 184 1.99 -8.84 -15.17
N VAL A 185 2.06 -8.01 -14.14
CA VAL A 185 1.23 -8.14 -12.93
C VAL A 185 0.44 -6.87 -12.74
N MET A 186 -0.85 -7.02 -12.43
CA MET A 186 -1.72 -5.90 -12.14
C MET A 186 -2.32 -6.06 -10.74
N TRP A 187 -2.21 -5.02 -9.92
CA TRP A 187 -2.78 -4.96 -8.59
C TRP A 187 -3.80 -3.84 -8.46
N PRO A 188 -4.97 -4.11 -7.90
CA PRO A 188 -5.88 -3.08 -7.46
C PRO A 188 -5.39 -2.54 -6.10
N LEU A 189 -4.79 -1.35 -6.09
CA LEU A 189 -4.22 -0.75 -4.89
C LEU A 189 -5.29 -0.17 -3.96
N LEU A 190 -6.21 0.59 -4.55
CA LEU A 190 -7.36 1.20 -3.90
C LEU A 190 -8.61 0.95 -4.75
N GLY A 191 -9.78 1.36 -4.27
CA GLY A 191 -11.03 1.19 -4.99
C GLY A 191 -11.07 1.89 -6.35
N ASP A 192 -10.27 2.93 -6.52
CA ASP A 192 -10.17 3.74 -7.73
C ASP A 192 -8.72 3.87 -8.26
N LEU A 193 -7.83 2.99 -7.84
CA LEU A 193 -6.43 3.00 -8.25
C LEU A 193 -5.93 1.59 -8.52
N ALA A 194 -5.45 1.35 -9.73
CA ALA A 194 -4.75 0.12 -10.09
C ALA A 194 -3.30 0.42 -10.50
N PHE A 195 -2.42 -0.53 -10.22
CA PHE A 195 -1.01 -0.50 -10.57
C PHE A 195 -0.69 -1.68 -11.47
N ARG A 196 0.04 -1.42 -12.54
CA ARG A 196 0.55 -2.41 -13.49
C ARG A 196 2.07 -2.38 -13.49
N PHE A 197 2.66 -3.53 -13.26
CA PHE A 197 4.09 -3.75 -13.38
C PHE A 197 4.36 -4.76 -14.49
N ARG A 198 5.18 -4.40 -15.46
CA ARG A 198 5.61 -5.27 -16.55
C ARG A 198 7.13 -5.40 -16.52
N TYR A 199 7.61 -6.60 -16.81
CA TYR A 199 9.02 -6.87 -17.00
C TYR A 199 9.26 -7.69 -18.28
N GLY A 200 10.30 -7.32 -19.04
CA GLY A 200 10.66 -7.98 -20.28
C GLY A 200 12.01 -7.51 -20.80
N PRO A 201 12.35 -7.81 -22.08
CA PRO A 201 13.65 -7.47 -22.67
C PRO A 201 13.98 -5.97 -22.66
N ALA A 202 12.97 -5.11 -22.58
CA ALA A 202 13.13 -3.66 -22.48
C ALA A 202 13.32 -3.18 -21.02
N GLY A 203 13.40 -4.11 -20.04
CA GLY A 203 13.45 -3.80 -18.61
C GLY A 203 12.09 -3.71 -17.94
N SER A 204 12.02 -2.95 -16.85
CA SER A 204 10.84 -2.76 -16.00
C SER A 204 9.98 -1.58 -16.48
N GLU A 205 8.67 -1.77 -16.50
CA GLU A 205 7.69 -0.72 -16.76
C GLU A 205 6.68 -0.65 -15.61
N MET A 206 6.46 0.55 -15.08
CA MET A 206 5.45 0.85 -14.07
C MET A 206 4.39 1.77 -14.66
N ALA A 207 3.12 1.40 -14.52
CA ALA A 207 2.01 2.22 -14.97
C ALA A 207 0.85 2.19 -13.96
N PHE A 208 0.13 3.29 -13.88
CA PHE A 208 -1.07 3.43 -13.04
C PHE A 208 -2.26 3.80 -13.92
N ASP A 209 -3.48 3.46 -13.46
CA ASP A 209 -4.63 4.02 -14.13
C ASP A 209 -4.63 5.55 -14.00
N SER A 210 -5.01 6.23 -15.08
CA SER A 210 -4.84 7.68 -15.19
C SER A 210 -5.70 8.46 -14.20
N HIS A 211 -6.85 7.92 -13.84
CA HIS A 211 -7.77 8.56 -12.91
C HIS A 211 -7.20 8.60 -11.50
N GLY A 212 -6.78 7.44 -10.99
CA GLY A 212 -6.13 7.33 -9.69
C GLY A 212 -4.79 8.05 -9.63
N ALA A 213 -3.95 7.92 -10.68
CA ALA A 213 -2.65 8.55 -10.74
C ALA A 213 -2.72 10.08 -10.51
N ARG A 214 -3.63 10.75 -11.19
CA ARG A 214 -3.82 12.21 -11.05
C ARG A 214 -4.32 12.63 -9.67
N LYS A 215 -5.07 11.75 -8.99
CA LYS A 215 -5.67 12.00 -7.69
C LYS A 215 -4.65 11.89 -6.55
N TYR A 216 -3.77 10.90 -6.59
CA TYR A 216 -2.93 10.54 -5.44
C TYR A 216 -1.56 11.22 -5.44
N GLY A 217 -1.03 11.57 -6.57
CA GLY A 217 0.29 12.19 -6.73
C GLY A 217 1.44 11.17 -6.71
N PRO A 218 2.60 11.56 -7.27
CA PRO A 218 3.68 10.64 -7.61
C PRO A 218 4.35 10.00 -6.39
N GLU A 219 4.54 10.73 -5.29
CA GLU A 219 5.21 10.20 -4.09
C GLU A 219 4.44 9.02 -3.48
N PHE A 220 3.13 9.16 -3.35
CA PHE A 220 2.26 8.10 -2.85
C PHE A 220 2.24 6.89 -3.79
N LEU A 221 2.11 7.14 -5.09
CA LEU A 221 2.08 6.09 -6.11
C LEU A 221 3.39 5.30 -6.11
N MET A 222 4.53 5.99 -6.02
CA MET A 222 5.84 5.36 -5.92
C MET A 222 5.98 4.50 -4.67
N SER A 223 5.56 5.01 -3.51
CA SER A 223 5.59 4.26 -2.24
C SER A 223 4.82 2.94 -2.37
N PHE A 224 3.57 3.00 -2.85
CA PHE A 224 2.75 1.80 -3.04
C PHE A 224 3.33 0.85 -4.07
N ALA A 225 3.82 1.35 -5.21
CA ALA A 225 4.45 0.50 -6.23
C ALA A 225 5.60 -0.31 -5.64
N TRP A 226 6.50 0.32 -4.90
CA TRP A 226 7.63 -0.36 -4.27
C TRP A 226 7.22 -1.41 -3.26
N LEU A 227 6.22 -1.12 -2.43
CA LEU A 227 5.71 -2.08 -1.46
C LEU A 227 5.17 -3.36 -2.12
N TYR A 228 4.43 -3.20 -3.23
CA TYR A 228 3.88 -4.35 -3.96
C TYR A 228 4.96 -5.11 -4.74
N ILE A 229 5.91 -4.41 -5.38
CA ILE A 229 7.05 -5.05 -6.04
C ILE A 229 7.92 -5.80 -5.02
N ASN A 230 8.22 -5.19 -3.87
CA ASN A 230 8.97 -5.84 -2.80
C ASN A 230 8.26 -7.10 -2.29
N GLY A 231 6.94 -7.01 -2.09
CA GLY A 231 6.12 -8.15 -1.71
C GLY A 231 6.21 -9.28 -2.74
N LEU A 232 6.08 -8.95 -4.03
CA LEU A 232 6.20 -9.91 -5.12
C LEU A 232 7.57 -10.61 -5.12
N LEU A 233 8.66 -9.84 -5.06
CA LEU A 233 10.02 -10.40 -5.13
C LEU A 233 10.34 -11.29 -3.92
N ARG A 234 9.83 -10.95 -2.73
CA ARG A 234 9.96 -11.81 -1.54
C ARG A 234 9.17 -13.10 -1.70
N GLU A 235 7.96 -13.05 -2.26
CA GLU A 235 7.19 -14.27 -2.55
C GLU A 235 7.84 -15.10 -3.64
N CYS A 236 8.42 -14.47 -4.68
CA CYS A 236 9.22 -15.19 -5.68
C CYS A 236 10.38 -15.96 -5.02
N ARG A 237 11.11 -15.32 -4.11
CA ARG A 237 12.19 -15.95 -3.35
C ARG A 237 11.73 -17.12 -2.47
N GLN A 238 10.49 -17.07 -1.95
CA GLN A 238 9.92 -18.20 -1.21
C GLN A 238 9.47 -19.36 -2.11
N VAL A 239 9.20 -19.08 -3.38
CA VAL A 239 8.87 -20.09 -4.40
C VAL A 239 10.13 -20.72 -4.97
N ASP A 240 11.14 -19.90 -5.23
CA ASP A 240 12.46 -20.30 -5.74
C ASP A 240 13.57 -19.75 -4.85
N GLU A 241 14.10 -20.62 -3.99
CA GLU A 241 15.15 -20.27 -3.04
C GLU A 241 16.51 -19.98 -3.69
N THR A 242 16.67 -20.18 -4.98
CA THR A 242 17.91 -19.85 -5.72
C THR A 242 18.01 -18.37 -6.09
N LEU A 243 16.87 -17.66 -6.09
CA LEU A 243 16.84 -16.23 -6.38
C LEU A 243 17.61 -15.42 -5.32
N PRO A 244 18.22 -14.29 -5.69
CA PRO A 244 18.83 -13.38 -4.73
C PRO A 244 17.84 -12.91 -3.66
N GLN A 245 18.34 -12.63 -2.46
CA GLN A 245 17.49 -12.10 -1.39
C GLN A 245 17.37 -10.58 -1.54
N LEU A 246 16.14 -10.08 -1.60
CA LEU A 246 15.90 -8.65 -1.51
C LEU A 246 16.34 -8.17 -0.11
N SER A 247 17.18 -7.14 -0.07
CA SER A 247 17.61 -6.54 1.19
C SER A 247 16.40 -6.07 2.01
N ARG A 248 16.53 -6.12 3.34
CA ARG A 248 15.49 -5.61 4.25
C ARG A 248 15.39 -4.08 4.27
N TYR A 249 16.40 -3.39 3.73
CA TYR A 249 16.57 -1.93 3.82
C TYR A 249 16.39 -1.20 2.48
N PHE A 250 15.43 -1.64 1.66
CA PHE A 250 15.07 -0.96 0.41
C PHE A 250 13.56 -0.75 0.29
#